data_8a39f428d3b1503eeffe1abe9812de94
#
_entry.id   8a39f428d3b1503eeffe1abe9812de94
#
_cell.length_a   1.000
_cell.length_b   1.000
_cell.length_c   1.000
_cell.angle_alpha   90.00
_cell.angle_beta   90.00
_cell.angle_gamma   90.00
#
_symmetry.space_group_name_H-M   'P 1'
#
loop_
_entity.id
_entity.type
_entity.pdbx_description
1 polymer ?
#
loop_
_entity_poly.entity_id
_entity_poly.type
_entity_poly.pdbx_seq_one_letter_code
_entity_poly.pdbx_strand_id
1 'polypeptide(L)'
;MEKEEIAALIDAAASPHIALAIHLLFATAGRIGAVLDLTWDRVEFQRGIINLRLDNAKTRKGRAIVPMNAGIRAALKTAHDAALSDYVIEYAGGKVKNIRKGFEAACRRAKLDNVTLHTIRHSSAVAMVSNGVPLEKVAQYLGHSNVAITYQTYARFAPDHLQDAAEILDFVRIREAR
;
A
#
# COMPACT_ATOMS: atom_id res chain seq x y z
N MET A 1 -3.24 7.95 8.35
CA MET A 1 -2.85 6.96 9.40
C MET A 1 -1.35 6.82 9.39
N GLU A 2 -0.77 6.82 10.57
CA GLU A 2 0.66 6.56 10.78
C GLU A 2 0.94 5.05 10.75
N LYS A 3 2.23 4.68 10.65
CA LYS A 3 2.62 3.25 10.58
C LYS A 3 2.25 2.48 11.84
N GLU A 4 2.32 3.12 12.99
CA GLU A 4 1.98 2.59 14.30
C GLU A 4 0.48 2.27 14.41
N GLU A 5 -0.38 3.11 13.85
CA GLU A 5 -1.82 2.86 13.77
C GLU A 5 -2.15 1.68 12.84
N ILE A 6 -1.41 1.54 11.74
CA ILE A 6 -1.55 0.38 10.83
C ILE A 6 -1.12 -0.91 11.56
N ALA A 7 0.00 -0.88 12.29
CA ALA A 7 0.47 -2.02 13.08
C ALA A 7 -0.58 -2.41 14.13
N ALA A 8 -1.07 -1.44 14.91
CA ALA A 8 -2.12 -1.68 15.91
C ALA A 8 -3.40 -2.26 15.28
N LEU A 9 -3.75 -1.82 14.08
CA LEU A 9 -4.92 -2.35 13.36
C LEU A 9 -4.73 -3.80 12.92
N ILE A 10 -3.53 -4.16 12.47
CA ILE A 10 -3.17 -5.54 12.10
C ILE A 10 -3.23 -6.44 13.35
N ASP A 11 -2.65 -6.01 14.46
CA ASP A 11 -2.61 -6.75 15.73
C ASP A 11 -4.01 -6.92 16.33
N ALA A 12 -4.89 -5.93 16.13
CA ALA A 12 -6.29 -5.98 16.58
C ALA A 12 -7.17 -6.89 15.70
N ALA A 13 -6.69 -7.41 14.57
CA ALA A 13 -7.46 -8.30 13.74
C ALA A 13 -7.61 -9.69 14.39
N ALA A 14 -8.84 -10.15 14.62
CA ALA A 14 -9.10 -11.41 15.31
C ALA A 14 -8.84 -12.66 14.45
N SER A 15 -8.66 -12.49 13.15
CA SER A 15 -8.48 -13.61 12.22
C SER A 15 -7.28 -13.35 11.31
N PRO A 16 -6.43 -14.37 11.05
CA PRO A 16 -5.21 -14.22 10.26
C PRO A 16 -5.46 -13.64 8.86
N HIS A 17 -6.53 -14.05 8.18
CA HIS A 17 -6.88 -13.54 6.85
C HIS A 17 -7.26 -12.04 6.86
N ILE A 18 -7.85 -11.54 7.96
CA ILE A 18 -8.13 -10.10 8.10
C ILE A 18 -6.83 -9.33 8.33
N ALA A 19 -5.96 -9.81 9.23
CA ALA A 19 -4.64 -9.22 9.47
C ALA A 19 -3.81 -9.15 8.18
N LEU A 20 -3.72 -10.26 7.44
CA LEU A 20 -3.00 -10.33 6.19
C LEU A 20 -3.58 -9.41 5.11
N ALA A 21 -4.91 -9.31 5.01
CA ALA A 21 -5.56 -8.41 4.07
C ALA A 21 -5.24 -6.93 4.38
N ILE A 22 -5.26 -6.51 5.65
CA ILE A 22 -4.89 -5.17 6.09
C ILE A 22 -3.41 -4.90 5.77
N HIS A 23 -2.53 -5.84 6.08
CA HIS A 23 -1.10 -5.72 5.77
C HIS A 23 -0.85 -5.59 4.26
N LEU A 24 -1.48 -6.42 3.44
CA LEU A 24 -1.40 -6.34 1.97
C LEU A 24 -1.94 -5.01 1.44
N LEU A 25 -3.07 -4.53 1.94
CA LEU A 25 -3.62 -3.23 1.55
C LEU A 25 -2.61 -2.10 1.75
N PHE A 26 -1.95 -2.08 2.91
CA PHE A 26 -0.94 -1.06 3.20
C PHE A 26 0.34 -1.27 2.39
N ALA A 27 0.89 -2.48 2.37
CA ALA A 27 2.16 -2.78 1.70
C ALA A 27 2.10 -2.62 0.18
N THR A 28 0.95 -2.90 -0.43
CA THR A 28 0.78 -2.80 -1.89
C THR A 28 0.07 -1.52 -2.35
N ALA A 29 -0.49 -0.76 -1.42
CA ALA A 29 -1.43 0.32 -1.71
C ALA A 29 -2.55 -0.13 -2.70
N GLY A 30 -2.84 -1.42 -2.75
CA GLY A 30 -3.83 -2.04 -3.63
C GLY A 30 -5.25 -1.65 -3.26
N ARG A 31 -6.18 -1.79 -4.22
CA ARG A 31 -7.61 -1.74 -3.91
C ARG A 31 -8.05 -3.05 -3.29
N ILE A 32 -9.03 -3.01 -2.38
CA ILE A 32 -9.52 -4.20 -1.68
C ILE A 32 -9.88 -5.35 -2.65
N GLY A 33 -10.58 -5.07 -3.73
CA GLY A 33 -10.90 -6.10 -4.73
C GLY A 33 -9.65 -6.73 -5.36
N ALA A 34 -8.57 -5.96 -5.58
CA ALA A 34 -7.33 -6.51 -6.11
C ALA A 34 -6.61 -7.41 -5.09
N VAL A 35 -6.68 -7.07 -3.81
CA VAL A 35 -6.12 -7.87 -2.72
C VAL A 35 -6.92 -9.17 -2.51
N LEU A 36 -8.25 -9.10 -2.53
CA LEU A 36 -9.11 -10.28 -2.36
C LEU A 36 -9.12 -11.22 -3.59
N ASP A 37 -8.76 -10.69 -4.76
CA ASP A 37 -8.61 -11.49 -5.99
C ASP A 37 -7.21 -12.09 -6.15
N LEU A 38 -6.25 -11.77 -5.25
CA LEU A 38 -4.88 -12.24 -5.36
C LEU A 38 -4.79 -13.74 -5.12
N THR A 39 -4.08 -14.44 -6.01
CA THR A 39 -3.80 -15.87 -5.94
C THR A 39 -2.29 -16.12 -5.82
N TRP A 40 -1.89 -17.27 -5.33
CA TRP A 40 -0.49 -17.59 -5.03
C TRP A 40 0.40 -17.62 -6.26
N ASP A 41 -0.10 -17.98 -7.44
CA ASP A 41 0.62 -17.94 -8.73
C ASP A 41 1.08 -16.52 -9.12
N ARG A 42 0.49 -15.48 -8.50
CA ARG A 42 0.84 -14.08 -8.70
C ARG A 42 1.71 -13.49 -7.58
N VAL A 43 2.18 -14.33 -6.67
CA VAL A 43 3.10 -13.97 -5.58
C VAL A 43 4.46 -14.62 -5.87
N GLU A 44 5.37 -13.84 -6.46
CA GLU A 44 6.68 -14.33 -6.88
C GLU A 44 7.72 -14.13 -5.79
N PHE A 45 7.86 -15.09 -4.90
CA PHE A 45 8.80 -15.00 -3.76
C PHE A 45 10.26 -14.85 -4.19
N GLN A 46 10.70 -15.50 -5.25
CA GLN A 46 12.09 -15.40 -5.72
C GLN A 46 12.42 -14.00 -6.21
N ARG A 47 11.54 -13.40 -7.00
CA ARG A 47 11.69 -12.03 -7.51
C ARG A 47 11.26 -10.96 -6.51
N GLY A 48 10.59 -11.36 -5.43
CA GLY A 48 10.10 -10.44 -4.40
C GLY A 48 9.03 -9.49 -4.94
N ILE A 49 8.11 -9.96 -5.78
CA ILE A 49 7.04 -9.14 -6.35
C ILE A 49 5.65 -9.72 -6.11
N ILE A 50 4.66 -8.82 -6.04
CA ILE A 50 3.23 -9.13 -5.98
C ILE A 50 2.59 -8.55 -7.23
N ASN A 51 1.96 -9.38 -8.05
CA ASN A 51 1.24 -8.96 -9.23
C ASN A 51 -0.27 -8.88 -8.94
N LEU A 52 -0.78 -7.67 -8.73
CA LEU A 52 -2.21 -7.44 -8.50
C LEU A 52 -3.03 -7.38 -9.80
N ARG A 53 -2.41 -7.50 -10.98
CA ARG A 53 -3.12 -7.49 -12.28
C ARG A 53 -3.84 -8.80 -12.50
N LEU A 54 -4.99 -8.73 -13.16
CA LEU A 54 -5.70 -9.87 -13.71
C LEU A 54 -5.62 -9.78 -15.23
N ASP A 55 -5.26 -10.87 -15.89
CA ASP A 55 -5.07 -10.91 -17.34
C ASP A 55 -6.35 -10.58 -18.11
N ASN A 56 -7.50 -10.99 -17.58
CA ASN A 56 -8.81 -10.81 -18.20
C ASN A 56 -9.65 -9.70 -17.56
N ALA A 57 -9.06 -8.80 -16.76
CA ALA A 57 -9.82 -7.75 -16.11
C ALA A 57 -10.22 -6.65 -17.10
N LYS A 58 -11.52 -6.31 -17.14
CA LYS A 58 -12.07 -5.18 -17.94
C LYS A 58 -11.40 -3.84 -17.61
N THR A 59 -10.75 -3.73 -16.44
CA THR A 59 -10.07 -2.51 -16.03
C THR A 59 -8.78 -2.83 -15.28
N ARG A 60 -7.68 -2.14 -15.64
CA ARG A 60 -6.38 -2.21 -14.96
C ARG A 60 -6.26 -1.21 -13.80
N LYS A 61 -7.29 -0.40 -13.55
CA LYS A 61 -7.26 0.67 -12.53
C LYS A 61 -7.00 0.12 -11.13
N GLY A 62 -5.93 0.60 -10.50
CA GLY A 62 -5.54 0.23 -9.13
C GLY A 62 -5.00 -1.20 -8.97
N ARG A 63 -4.55 -1.81 -10.07
CA ARG A 63 -3.92 -3.14 -10.10
C ARG A 63 -2.50 -2.97 -10.64
N ALA A 64 -1.53 -2.89 -9.75
CA ALA A 64 -0.11 -2.72 -10.06
C ALA A 64 0.67 -4.02 -9.84
N ILE A 65 1.89 -4.06 -10.35
CA ILE A 65 2.91 -5.01 -9.91
C ILE A 65 3.80 -4.24 -8.95
N VAL A 66 3.95 -4.74 -7.73
CA VAL A 66 4.66 -4.03 -6.66
C VAL A 66 5.70 -4.92 -6.00
N PRO A 67 6.84 -4.37 -5.56
CA PRO A 67 7.84 -5.13 -4.80
C PRO A 67 7.32 -5.48 -3.40
N MET A 68 7.79 -6.60 -2.86
CA MET A 68 7.59 -6.98 -1.46
C MET A 68 8.62 -6.27 -0.58
N ASN A 69 8.17 -5.65 0.51
CA ASN A 69 9.04 -5.36 1.63
C ASN A 69 9.23 -6.61 2.52
N ALA A 70 10.19 -6.57 3.45
CA ALA A 70 10.53 -7.71 4.30
C ALA A 70 9.33 -8.21 5.14
N GLY A 71 8.54 -7.28 5.69
CA GLY A 71 7.40 -7.60 6.54
C GLY A 71 6.30 -8.35 5.79
N ILE A 72 5.89 -7.84 4.61
CA ILE A 72 4.86 -8.52 3.83
C ILE A 72 5.36 -9.84 3.25
N ARG A 73 6.64 -9.94 2.91
CA ARG A 73 7.24 -11.20 2.45
C ARG A 73 7.16 -12.29 3.52
N ALA A 74 7.49 -11.96 4.77
CA ALA A 74 7.39 -12.89 5.90
C ALA A 74 5.94 -13.31 6.15
N ALA A 75 5.01 -12.36 6.19
CA ALA A 75 3.58 -12.63 6.38
C ALA A 75 3.00 -13.52 5.28
N LEU A 76 3.35 -13.25 4.01
CA LEU A 76 2.93 -14.07 2.88
C LEU A 76 3.52 -15.48 2.92
N LYS A 77 4.78 -15.63 3.34
CA LYS A 77 5.39 -16.96 3.49
C LYS A 77 4.66 -17.80 4.53
N THR A 78 4.40 -17.23 5.71
CA THR A 78 3.63 -17.91 6.76
C THR A 78 2.23 -18.30 6.28
N ALA A 79 1.55 -17.41 5.56
CA ALA A 79 0.22 -17.69 5.02
C ALA A 79 0.25 -18.75 3.91
N HIS A 80 1.27 -18.75 3.06
CA HIS A 80 1.44 -19.73 1.98
C HIS A 80 1.66 -21.15 2.55
N ASP A 81 2.48 -21.27 3.59
CA ASP A 81 2.77 -22.56 4.24
C ASP A 81 1.50 -23.17 4.90
N ALA A 82 0.49 -22.35 5.21
CA ALA A 82 -0.79 -22.77 5.78
C ALA A 82 -1.95 -22.73 4.78
N ALA A 83 -1.68 -22.45 3.50
CA ALA A 83 -2.73 -22.27 2.49
C ALA A 83 -3.51 -23.55 2.18
N LEU A 84 -4.82 -23.43 2.11
CA LEU A 84 -5.75 -24.51 1.77
C LEU A 84 -6.40 -24.29 0.39
N SER A 85 -6.16 -23.15 -0.25
CA SER A 85 -6.68 -22.82 -1.57
C SER A 85 -5.68 -22.01 -2.39
N ASP A 86 -6.01 -21.71 -3.63
CA ASP A 86 -5.19 -20.86 -4.51
C ASP A 86 -5.22 -19.37 -4.11
N TYR A 87 -6.14 -18.95 -3.24
CA TYR A 87 -6.29 -17.55 -2.85
C TYR A 87 -5.39 -17.19 -1.69
N VAL A 88 -4.74 -16.01 -1.78
CA VAL A 88 -3.91 -15.47 -0.70
C VAL A 88 -4.75 -15.07 0.51
N ILE A 89 -5.93 -14.49 0.25
CA ILE A 89 -6.90 -14.17 1.30
C ILE A 89 -8.02 -15.19 1.25
N GLU A 90 -7.89 -16.19 2.10
CA GLU A 90 -8.84 -17.30 2.22
C GLU A 90 -9.38 -17.45 3.65
N TYR A 91 -10.52 -18.13 3.77
CA TYR A 91 -11.06 -18.59 5.05
C TYR A 91 -11.64 -20.01 4.86
N ALA A 92 -11.15 -20.96 5.68
CA ALA A 92 -11.53 -22.36 5.61
C ALA A 92 -11.45 -22.96 4.17
N GLY A 93 -10.35 -22.65 3.46
CA GLY A 93 -10.10 -23.14 2.09
C GLY A 93 -10.92 -22.44 1.01
N GLY A 94 -11.70 -21.42 1.35
CA GLY A 94 -12.52 -20.68 0.41
C GLY A 94 -12.09 -19.21 0.22
N LYS A 95 -12.30 -18.70 -1.00
CA LYS A 95 -12.06 -17.28 -1.31
C LYS A 95 -12.87 -16.37 -0.41
N VAL A 96 -12.21 -15.42 0.24
CA VAL A 96 -12.87 -14.33 0.98
C VAL A 96 -13.37 -13.27 0.01
N LYS A 97 -14.67 -13.03 0.00
CA LYS A 97 -15.31 -12.03 -0.89
C LYS A 97 -15.42 -10.64 -0.24
N ASN A 98 -15.41 -10.59 1.09
CA ASN A 98 -15.59 -9.34 1.83
C ASN A 98 -14.96 -9.45 3.23
N ILE A 99 -14.17 -8.43 3.62
CA ILE A 99 -13.55 -8.36 4.95
C ILE A 99 -14.15 -7.24 5.82
N ARG A 100 -15.19 -6.53 5.34
CA ARG A 100 -15.67 -5.30 5.97
C ARG A 100 -16.00 -5.48 7.45
N LYS A 101 -16.78 -6.50 7.81
CA LYS A 101 -17.15 -6.75 9.22
C LYS A 101 -15.94 -7.03 10.11
N GLY A 102 -14.99 -7.84 9.62
CA GLY A 102 -13.75 -8.14 10.36
C GLY A 102 -12.84 -6.92 10.49
N PHE A 103 -12.75 -6.12 9.45
CA PHE A 103 -12.02 -4.87 9.44
C PHE A 103 -12.61 -3.83 10.41
N GLU A 104 -13.93 -3.60 10.37
CA GLU A 104 -14.62 -2.68 11.29
C GLU A 104 -14.48 -3.14 12.76
N ALA A 105 -14.51 -4.44 13.01
CA ALA A 105 -14.25 -5.00 14.33
C ALA A 105 -12.79 -4.77 14.78
N ALA A 106 -11.81 -4.87 13.88
CA ALA A 106 -10.42 -4.54 14.16
C ALA A 106 -10.25 -3.05 14.47
N CYS A 107 -10.87 -2.15 13.69
CA CYS A 107 -10.85 -0.71 13.94
C CYS A 107 -11.38 -0.38 15.36
N ARG A 108 -12.52 -0.97 15.74
CA ARG A 108 -13.07 -0.75 17.10
C ARG A 108 -12.12 -1.22 18.21
N ARG A 109 -11.47 -2.38 18.04
CA ARG A 109 -10.50 -2.89 19.04
C ARG A 109 -9.23 -2.04 19.09
N ALA A 110 -8.78 -1.54 17.95
CA ALA A 110 -7.64 -0.63 17.86
C ALA A 110 -7.98 0.82 18.26
N LYS A 111 -9.26 1.11 18.62
CA LYS A 111 -9.78 2.46 18.95
C LYS A 111 -9.51 3.48 17.84
N LEU A 112 -9.67 3.06 16.60
CA LEU A 112 -9.50 3.88 15.40
C LEU A 112 -10.89 4.25 14.84
N ASP A 113 -11.20 5.54 14.84
CA ASP A 113 -12.46 6.07 14.34
C ASP A 113 -12.32 6.55 12.88
N ASN A 114 -13.42 6.49 12.13
CA ASN A 114 -13.50 6.98 10.74
C ASN A 114 -12.49 6.35 9.76
N VAL A 115 -11.95 5.16 10.07
CA VAL A 115 -11.03 4.43 9.22
C VAL A 115 -11.80 3.52 8.27
N THR A 116 -11.46 3.59 6.99
CA THR A 116 -12.00 2.74 5.93
C THR A 116 -10.89 1.95 5.24
N LEU A 117 -11.24 0.92 4.48
CA LEU A 117 -10.26 0.20 3.65
C LEU A 117 -9.56 1.14 2.64
N HIS A 118 -10.25 2.20 2.20
CA HIS A 118 -9.65 3.20 1.32
C HIS A 118 -8.67 4.11 2.05
N THR A 119 -8.91 4.38 3.33
CA THR A 119 -8.00 5.15 4.20
C THR A 119 -6.62 4.50 4.26
N ILE A 120 -6.53 3.15 4.35
CA ILE A 120 -5.25 2.43 4.36
C ILE A 120 -4.46 2.71 3.08
N ARG A 121 -5.09 2.59 1.93
CA ARG A 121 -4.45 2.89 0.64
C ARG A 121 -4.00 4.36 0.54
N HIS A 122 -4.83 5.29 1.02
CA HIS A 122 -4.48 6.70 1.08
C HIS A 122 -3.26 6.93 1.97
N SER A 123 -3.22 6.30 3.15
CA SER A 123 -2.08 6.38 4.08
C SER A 123 -0.79 5.83 3.47
N SER A 124 -0.86 4.74 2.69
CA SER A 124 0.30 4.22 1.95
C SER A 124 0.84 5.24 0.95
N ALA A 125 -0.05 5.90 0.21
CA ALA A 125 0.34 6.92 -0.76
C ALA A 125 0.96 8.14 -0.07
N VAL A 126 0.33 8.63 1.01
CA VAL A 126 0.87 9.74 1.82
C VAL A 126 2.24 9.37 2.38
N ALA A 127 2.39 8.17 2.96
CA ALA A 127 3.67 7.71 3.49
C ALA A 127 4.78 7.67 2.44
N MET A 128 4.48 7.27 1.20
CA MET A 128 5.47 7.31 0.11
C MET A 128 5.83 8.76 -0.25
N VAL A 129 4.84 9.61 -0.46
CA VAL A 129 5.04 10.99 -0.92
C VAL A 129 5.76 11.82 0.14
N SER A 130 5.36 11.74 1.41
CA SER A 130 6.01 12.49 2.52
C SER A 130 7.45 12.04 2.80
N ASN A 131 7.84 10.85 2.32
CA ASN A 131 9.22 10.37 2.34
C ASN A 131 9.96 10.62 1.01
N GLY A 132 9.49 11.54 0.17
CA GLY A 132 10.18 12.00 -1.02
C GLY A 132 10.11 11.06 -2.23
N VAL A 133 9.22 10.04 -2.22
CA VAL A 133 9.03 9.21 -3.41
C VAL A 133 8.36 10.05 -4.51
N PRO A 134 8.96 10.13 -5.72
CA PRO A 134 8.39 10.87 -6.83
C PRO A 134 6.96 10.47 -7.16
N LEU A 135 6.09 11.46 -7.43
CA LEU A 135 4.65 11.23 -7.64
C LEU A 135 4.35 10.28 -8.81
N GLU A 136 5.21 10.24 -9.83
CA GLU A 136 5.13 9.30 -10.94
C GLU A 136 5.31 7.85 -10.48
N LYS A 137 6.28 7.60 -9.58
CA LYS A 137 6.50 6.28 -8.98
C LYS A 137 5.33 5.88 -8.07
N VAL A 138 4.80 6.85 -7.30
CA VAL A 138 3.60 6.62 -6.48
C VAL A 138 2.40 6.28 -7.37
N ALA A 139 2.21 6.98 -8.49
CA ALA A 139 1.15 6.68 -9.45
C ALA A 139 1.26 5.26 -10.02
N GLN A 140 2.47 4.82 -10.38
CA GLN A 140 2.72 3.45 -10.83
C GLN A 140 2.39 2.43 -9.73
N TYR A 141 2.84 2.69 -8.50
CA TYR A 141 2.57 1.84 -7.34
C TYR A 141 1.08 1.71 -7.05
N LEU A 142 0.35 2.81 -7.15
CA LEU A 142 -1.11 2.85 -7.03
C LEU A 142 -1.86 2.23 -8.23
N GLY A 143 -1.19 1.99 -9.35
CA GLY A 143 -1.82 1.55 -10.58
C GLY A 143 -2.78 2.59 -11.15
N HIS A 144 -2.44 3.88 -11.05
CA HIS A 144 -3.17 4.94 -11.71
C HIS A 144 -2.78 4.99 -13.19
N SER A 145 -3.77 5.05 -14.06
CA SER A 145 -3.57 5.21 -15.52
C SER A 145 -3.22 6.65 -15.91
N ASN A 146 -3.54 7.61 -15.04
CA ASN A 146 -3.22 9.03 -15.22
C ASN A 146 -2.51 9.55 -13.95
N VAL A 147 -1.29 10.02 -14.13
CA VAL A 147 -0.45 10.58 -13.06
C VAL A 147 -1.07 11.84 -12.45
N ALA A 148 -1.83 12.63 -13.22
CA ALA A 148 -2.49 13.83 -12.75
C ALA A 148 -3.39 13.57 -11.52
N ILE A 149 -4.02 12.39 -11.43
CA ILE A 149 -4.83 12.01 -10.26
C ILE A 149 -3.95 11.95 -8.99
N THR A 150 -2.72 11.44 -9.11
CA THR A 150 -1.78 11.38 -8.00
C THR A 150 -1.30 12.76 -7.61
N TYR A 151 -0.97 13.61 -8.56
CA TYR A 151 -0.60 15.01 -8.32
C TYR A 151 -1.69 15.79 -7.60
N GLN A 152 -2.91 15.79 -8.11
CA GLN A 152 -4.04 16.52 -7.51
C GLN A 152 -4.33 16.08 -6.07
N THR A 153 -4.13 14.80 -5.77
CA THR A 153 -4.48 14.27 -4.44
C THR A 153 -3.33 14.38 -3.45
N TYR A 154 -2.09 14.14 -3.89
CA TYR A 154 -0.98 13.86 -3.00
C TYR A 154 0.17 14.86 -3.06
N ALA A 155 0.27 15.76 -4.06
CA ALA A 155 1.39 16.70 -4.17
C ALA A 155 1.57 17.57 -2.92
N ARG A 156 0.49 17.93 -2.24
CA ARG A 156 0.50 18.71 -0.99
C ARG A 156 1.20 18.03 0.20
N PHE A 157 1.47 16.73 0.11
CA PHE A 157 2.16 15.96 1.14
C PHE A 157 3.65 15.75 0.81
N ALA A 158 4.10 16.20 -0.37
CA ALA A 158 5.51 16.12 -0.73
C ALA A 158 6.32 17.06 0.18
N PRO A 159 7.56 16.67 0.54
CA PRO A 159 8.48 17.60 1.19
C PRO A 159 8.63 18.88 0.36
N ASP A 160 8.80 20.02 1.01
CA ASP A 160 9.08 21.27 0.32
C ASP A 160 10.53 21.28 -0.17
N HIS A 161 10.71 21.03 -1.47
CA HIS A 161 12.01 21.02 -2.13
C HIS A 161 12.33 22.36 -2.82
N LEU A 162 11.53 23.43 -2.58
CA LEU A 162 11.79 24.73 -3.17
C LEU A 162 13.11 25.32 -2.66
N GLN A 163 13.50 25.03 -1.43
CA GLN A 163 14.77 25.44 -0.87
C GLN A 163 15.94 24.79 -1.64
N ASP A 164 15.88 23.48 -1.90
CA ASP A 164 16.89 22.77 -2.68
C ASP A 164 17.01 23.35 -4.10
N ALA A 165 15.89 23.70 -4.71
CA ALA A 165 15.86 24.34 -6.03
C ALA A 165 16.46 25.76 -5.96
N ALA A 166 16.20 26.52 -4.89
CA ALA A 166 16.78 27.83 -4.70
C ALA A 166 18.30 27.75 -4.52
N GLU A 167 18.80 26.77 -3.76
CA GLU A 167 20.24 26.54 -3.57
C GLU A 167 20.97 26.19 -4.87
N ILE A 168 20.33 25.40 -5.76
CA ILE A 168 20.88 25.10 -7.10
C ILE A 168 21.01 26.36 -7.96
N LEU A 169 20.13 27.33 -7.78
CA LEU A 169 20.13 28.59 -8.52
C LEU A 169 21.05 29.65 -7.90
N ASP A 170 21.63 29.40 -6.73
CA ASP A 170 22.59 30.29 -6.10
C ASP A 170 23.96 30.18 -6.78
N PHE A 171 24.26 31.15 -7.65
CA PHE A 171 25.54 31.28 -8.35
C PHE A 171 26.34 32.50 -7.89
N VAL A 172 25.82 33.31 -6.98
CA VAL A 172 26.46 34.53 -6.49
C VAL A 172 27.27 34.20 -5.24
N ARG A 173 28.59 34.06 -5.38
CA ARG A 173 29.51 34.14 -4.24
C ARG A 173 29.57 35.57 -3.79
N ILE A 174 28.90 35.90 -2.70
CA ILE A 174 29.12 37.19 -2.01
C ILE A 174 30.57 37.18 -1.60
N ARG A 175 31.40 37.98 -2.29
CA ARG A 175 32.76 38.29 -1.81
C ARG A 175 32.57 39.13 -0.54
N GLU A 176 32.84 38.55 0.61
CA GLU A 176 33.00 39.33 1.83
C GLU A 176 34.06 40.42 1.54
N ALA A 177 33.62 41.68 1.60
CA ALA A 177 34.52 42.80 1.50
C ALA A 177 35.42 42.75 2.74
N ARG A 178 36.73 42.63 2.51
CA ARG A 178 37.75 42.81 3.55
C ARG A 178 37.83 44.25 3.99
#